data_8cdaaba98abeb3f83fa807f03e2d3f61
#
_entry.id   8cdaaba98abeb3f83fa807f03e2d3f61
#
_cell.length_a   1.000
_cell.length_b   1.000
_cell.length_c   1.000
_cell.angle_alpha   90.00
_cell.angle_beta   90.00
_cell.angle_gamma   90.00
#
_symmetry.space_group_name_H-M   'P 1'
#
loop_
_entity.id
_entity.type
_entity.pdbx_description
1 polymer ?
#
loop_
_entity_poly.entity_id
_entity_poly.type
_entity_poly.pdbx_seq_one_letter_code
_entity_poly.pdbx_strand_id
1 'polypeptide(L)'
;MEDRLINFEFEELWYLFKKKFWIIIVITVITTSLAVLKVSKLQPSYSASAKVFMGNGNDMFDIYSESELSYYSQFITIFSEVSKIDGFLDDTLKKHKIDNTSLEVASALSFESSANTPIVNIYYSSYTDYKMAETLDAVCEVLLDKVKEIMPTTNPTILSEAKVVTIYPNKTKLPIIAFGVGIILSIGLILVLDYLDTRIISKKQLEKIVPVPVLGCIPVEEKEFRKEVKNVSNQENTKVSISGSI
;
A
#
# COMPACT_ATOMS: atom_id res chain seq x y z
N MET A 1 30.00 -28.33 -13.63
CA MET A 1 29.63 -27.13 -12.82
C MET A 1 28.11 -26.87 -12.89
N GLU A 2 27.37 -27.89 -13.15
CA GLU A 2 25.88 -27.88 -13.14
C GLU A 2 25.50 -29.00 -12.20
N ASP A 3 24.50 -28.75 -11.38
CA ASP A 3 23.80 -29.61 -10.40
C ASP A 3 23.98 -29.22 -8.93
N ARG A 4 24.08 -27.92 -8.63
CA ARG A 4 23.57 -27.41 -7.35
C ARG A 4 22.16 -26.85 -7.50
N LEU A 5 21.33 -27.52 -8.24
CA LEU A 5 19.88 -27.31 -8.17
C LEU A 5 19.41 -27.94 -6.86
N ILE A 6 19.17 -27.09 -5.97
CA ILE A 6 18.44 -27.00 -4.73
C ILE A 6 17.37 -28.12 -4.64
N ASN A 7 17.77 -29.34 -4.30
CA ASN A 7 16.85 -30.32 -3.71
C ASN A 7 16.62 -29.91 -2.25
N PHE A 8 15.81 -28.87 -2.04
CA PHE A 8 15.24 -28.60 -0.74
C PHE A 8 14.30 -29.75 -0.43
N GLU A 9 14.75 -30.74 0.35
CA GLU A 9 13.85 -31.71 0.94
C GLU A 9 12.87 -30.94 1.83
N PHE A 10 11.57 -31.07 1.59
CA PHE A 10 10.48 -30.38 2.29
C PHE A 10 10.60 -30.51 3.83
N GLU A 11 11.22 -31.58 4.29
CA GLU A 11 11.50 -31.83 5.70
C GLU A 11 12.56 -30.89 6.28
N GLU A 12 13.60 -30.53 5.51
CA GLU A 12 14.62 -29.58 5.96
C GLU A 12 14.07 -28.17 6.08
N LEU A 13 13.24 -27.73 5.12
CA LEU A 13 12.52 -26.46 5.18
C LEU A 13 11.60 -26.37 6.41
N TRP A 14 10.84 -27.44 6.68
CA TRP A 14 9.95 -27.49 7.84
C TRP A 14 10.70 -27.37 9.16
N TYR A 15 11.85 -28.05 9.28
CA TYR A 15 12.70 -27.97 10.46
C TYR A 15 13.28 -26.55 10.66
N LEU A 16 13.71 -25.89 9.58
CA LEU A 16 14.23 -24.53 9.61
C LEU A 16 13.17 -23.53 10.05
N PHE A 17 11.93 -23.66 9.51
CA PHE A 17 10.80 -22.85 9.93
C PHE A 17 10.51 -23.01 11.42
N LYS A 18 10.49 -24.22 11.93
CA LYS A 18 10.24 -24.50 13.33
C LYS A 18 11.35 -23.97 14.24
N LYS A 19 12.60 -24.05 13.82
CA LYS A 19 13.77 -23.54 14.57
C LYS A 19 13.85 -22.01 14.57
N LYS A 20 13.54 -21.39 13.45
CA LYS A 20 13.65 -19.92 13.25
C LYS A 20 12.29 -19.19 13.30
N PHE A 21 11.24 -19.88 13.76
CA PHE A 21 9.86 -19.36 13.83
C PHE A 21 9.77 -18.00 14.56
N TRP A 22 10.63 -17.77 15.53
CA TRP A 22 10.68 -16.50 16.27
C TRP A 22 10.99 -15.30 15.35
N ILE A 23 11.82 -15.53 14.33
CA ILE A 23 12.17 -14.49 13.33
C ILE A 23 10.93 -14.09 12.51
N ILE A 24 10.10 -15.08 12.13
CA ILE A 24 8.85 -14.82 11.40
C ILE A 24 7.95 -13.93 12.23
N ILE A 25 7.74 -14.25 13.50
CA ILE A 25 6.88 -13.46 14.40
C ILE A 25 7.42 -12.03 14.52
N VAL A 26 8.70 -11.86 14.81
CA VAL A 26 9.29 -10.54 15.04
C VAL A 26 9.16 -9.67 13.80
N ILE A 27 9.50 -10.17 12.62
CA ILE A 27 9.41 -9.39 11.36
C ILE A 27 7.96 -9.05 11.04
N THR A 28 7.05 -10.02 11.15
CA THR A 28 5.63 -9.81 10.87
C THR A 28 5.00 -8.80 11.84
N VAL A 29 5.36 -8.85 13.12
CA VAL A 29 4.90 -7.88 14.11
C VAL A 29 5.45 -6.48 13.81
N ILE A 30 6.72 -6.36 13.44
CA ILE A 30 7.34 -5.06 13.10
C ILE A 30 6.65 -4.46 11.86
N THR A 31 6.52 -5.23 10.77
CA THR A 31 5.89 -4.75 9.53
C THR A 31 4.44 -4.34 9.74
N THR A 32 3.68 -5.15 10.48
CA THR A 32 2.27 -4.85 10.79
C THR A 32 2.14 -3.64 11.72
N SER A 33 3.01 -3.52 12.73
CA SER A 33 3.02 -2.38 13.65
C SER A 33 3.31 -1.07 12.92
N LEU A 34 4.29 -1.05 12.02
CA LEU A 34 4.60 0.12 11.19
C LEU A 34 3.42 0.51 10.29
N ALA A 35 2.72 -0.48 9.72
CA ALA A 35 1.52 -0.22 8.91
C ALA A 35 0.38 0.37 9.76
N VAL A 36 0.13 -0.16 10.95
CA VAL A 36 -0.89 0.36 11.89
C VAL A 36 -0.57 1.80 12.29
N LEU A 37 0.70 2.10 12.63
CA LEU A 37 1.13 3.45 12.97
C LEU A 37 0.91 4.43 11.81
N LYS A 38 1.16 4.01 10.58
CA LYS A 38 0.94 4.83 9.38
C LYS A 38 -0.54 5.09 9.15
N VAL A 39 -1.38 4.06 9.28
CA VAL A 39 -2.83 4.16 9.07
C VAL A 39 -3.52 4.98 10.16
N SER A 40 -3.06 4.92 11.41
CA SER A 40 -3.64 5.69 12.50
C SER A 40 -3.50 7.20 12.32
N LYS A 41 -2.51 7.64 11.51
CA LYS A 41 -2.28 9.07 11.18
C LYS A 41 -3.06 9.54 9.96
N LEU A 42 -3.74 8.64 9.23
CA LEU A 42 -4.54 9.02 8.07
C LEU A 42 -5.80 9.78 8.52
N GLN A 43 -5.92 10.99 8.00
CA GLN A 43 -7.11 11.83 8.20
C GLN A 43 -8.21 11.42 7.22
N PRO A 44 -9.50 11.62 7.56
CA PRO A 44 -10.58 11.50 6.59
C PRO A 44 -10.35 12.50 5.45
N SER A 45 -10.73 12.12 4.25
CA SER A 45 -10.79 13.00 3.09
C SER A 45 -12.25 13.25 2.73
N TYR A 46 -12.49 14.39 2.15
CA TYR A 46 -13.79 14.76 1.64
C TYR A 46 -13.77 14.70 0.13
N SER A 47 -14.86 14.24 -0.46
CA SER A 47 -15.03 14.21 -1.92
C SER A 47 -16.38 14.86 -2.26
N ALA A 48 -16.33 15.91 -3.04
CA ALA A 48 -17.51 16.45 -3.69
C ALA A 48 -17.67 15.80 -5.06
N SER A 49 -18.89 15.48 -5.46
CA SER A 49 -19.17 14.91 -6.77
C SER A 49 -20.37 15.61 -7.41
N ALA A 50 -20.24 15.93 -8.70
CA ALA A 50 -21.29 16.46 -9.53
C ALA A 50 -21.40 15.64 -10.82
N LYS A 51 -22.59 15.66 -11.44
CA LYS A 51 -22.83 15.00 -12.73
C LYS A 51 -23.32 16.01 -13.73
N VAL A 52 -22.65 16.06 -14.86
CA VAL A 52 -22.98 16.95 -15.97
C VAL A 52 -23.33 16.13 -17.19
N PHE A 53 -24.43 16.47 -17.82
CA PHE A 53 -24.85 15.95 -19.10
C PHE A 53 -24.31 16.88 -20.20
N MET A 54 -23.57 16.31 -21.16
CA MET A 54 -22.88 17.08 -22.21
C MET A 54 -23.68 17.19 -23.52
N GLY A 55 -24.72 16.38 -23.66
CA GLY A 55 -25.55 16.35 -24.84
C GLY A 55 -26.59 17.46 -24.87
N ASN A 56 -27.61 17.32 -25.74
CA ASN A 56 -28.76 18.22 -25.77
C ASN A 56 -29.70 17.87 -24.61
N GLY A 57 -29.84 18.76 -23.63
CA GLY A 57 -30.65 18.52 -22.44
C GLY A 57 -32.14 18.27 -22.70
N ASN A 58 -32.63 18.64 -23.91
CA ASN A 58 -34.00 18.33 -24.31
C ASN A 58 -34.20 16.87 -24.73
N ASP A 59 -33.13 16.19 -25.13
CA ASP A 59 -33.13 14.85 -25.70
C ASP A 59 -32.23 13.92 -24.89
N MET A 60 -32.39 13.93 -23.57
CA MET A 60 -31.53 13.18 -22.61
C MET A 60 -31.52 11.66 -22.82
N PHE A 61 -32.57 11.13 -23.46
CA PHE A 61 -32.72 9.68 -23.72
C PHE A 61 -32.40 9.31 -25.17
N ASP A 62 -31.85 10.24 -25.96
CA ASP A 62 -31.43 9.95 -27.33
C ASP A 62 -30.27 8.94 -27.39
N ILE A 63 -30.23 8.27 -28.53
CA ILE A 63 -29.12 7.33 -28.84
C ILE A 63 -28.00 8.16 -29.48
N TYR A 64 -26.91 8.32 -28.75
CA TYR A 64 -25.71 8.99 -29.22
C TYR A 64 -24.85 8.03 -30.04
N SER A 65 -24.29 8.52 -31.13
CA SER A 65 -23.33 7.76 -31.92
C SER A 65 -21.99 7.62 -31.19
N GLU A 66 -21.22 6.59 -31.52
CA GLU A 66 -19.90 6.36 -30.95
C GLU A 66 -18.95 7.56 -31.22
N SER A 67 -19.09 8.20 -32.36
CA SER A 67 -18.32 9.39 -32.72
C SER A 67 -18.63 10.59 -31.83
N GLU A 68 -19.90 10.83 -31.50
CA GLU A 68 -20.31 11.90 -30.58
C GLU A 68 -19.80 11.63 -29.17
N LEU A 69 -19.92 10.42 -28.68
CA LEU A 69 -19.43 10.04 -27.34
C LEU A 69 -17.90 10.17 -27.26
N SER A 70 -17.19 9.78 -28.32
CA SER A 70 -15.74 9.97 -28.40
C SER A 70 -15.36 11.45 -28.39
N TYR A 71 -16.13 12.30 -29.06
CA TYR A 71 -15.90 13.73 -29.07
C TYR A 71 -16.08 14.36 -27.68
N TYR A 72 -17.14 14.00 -26.94
CA TYR A 72 -17.34 14.44 -25.55
C TYR A 72 -16.21 13.98 -24.64
N SER A 73 -15.76 12.73 -24.79
CA SER A 73 -14.63 12.19 -24.01
C SER A 73 -13.33 12.95 -24.25
N GLN A 74 -13.04 13.26 -25.54
CA GLN A 74 -11.85 14.04 -25.90
C GLN A 74 -11.94 15.47 -25.35
N PHE A 75 -13.11 16.11 -25.44
CA PHE A 75 -13.33 17.44 -24.88
C PHE A 75 -13.03 17.46 -23.37
N ILE A 76 -13.54 16.49 -22.61
CA ILE A 76 -13.31 16.39 -21.18
C ILE A 76 -11.82 16.18 -20.88
N THR A 77 -11.13 15.39 -21.66
CA THR A 77 -9.68 15.20 -21.52
C THR A 77 -8.94 16.52 -21.72
N ILE A 78 -9.28 17.26 -22.77
CA ILE A 78 -8.70 18.58 -23.05
C ILE A 78 -9.05 19.57 -21.91
N PHE A 79 -10.30 19.60 -21.47
CA PHE A 79 -10.73 20.46 -20.37
C PHE A 79 -9.98 20.17 -19.08
N SER A 80 -9.78 18.88 -18.77
CA SER A 80 -8.98 18.45 -17.62
C SER A 80 -7.53 18.97 -17.68
N GLU A 81 -6.91 18.96 -18.87
CA GLU A 81 -5.55 19.48 -19.03
C GLU A 81 -5.50 21.01 -19.00
N VAL A 82 -6.47 21.66 -19.65
CA VAL A 82 -6.57 23.13 -19.65
C VAL A 82 -6.87 23.68 -18.26
N SER A 83 -7.68 22.99 -17.47
CA SER A 83 -7.99 23.39 -16.09
C SER A 83 -6.75 23.44 -15.18
N LYS A 84 -5.68 22.71 -15.53
CA LYS A 84 -4.39 22.72 -14.82
C LYS A 84 -3.49 23.92 -15.18
N ILE A 85 -3.87 24.66 -16.22
CA ILE A 85 -3.15 25.89 -16.60
C ILE A 85 -3.41 26.94 -15.52
N ASP A 86 -2.33 27.52 -15.03
CA ASP A 86 -2.39 28.55 -13.98
C ASP A 86 -3.25 29.74 -14.45
N GLY A 87 -4.14 30.18 -13.57
CA GLY A 87 -5.07 31.28 -13.85
C GLY A 87 -6.36 30.91 -14.59
N PHE A 88 -6.50 29.69 -15.14
CA PHE A 88 -7.69 29.31 -15.93
C PHE A 88 -8.99 29.36 -15.11
N LEU A 89 -8.95 28.98 -13.85
CA LEU A 89 -10.09 28.98 -12.96
C LEU A 89 -10.18 30.25 -12.09
N ASP A 90 -9.16 31.10 -12.09
CA ASP A 90 -9.00 32.22 -11.14
C ASP A 90 -10.21 33.18 -11.10
N ASP A 91 -10.71 33.56 -12.26
CA ASP A 91 -11.82 34.53 -12.33
C ASP A 91 -13.09 33.95 -11.72
N THR A 92 -13.38 32.68 -11.96
CA THR A 92 -14.53 32.00 -11.41
C THR A 92 -14.38 31.72 -9.92
N LEU A 93 -13.19 31.31 -9.47
CA LEU A 93 -12.91 31.12 -8.04
C LEU A 93 -13.06 32.44 -7.27
N LYS A 94 -12.57 33.54 -7.80
CA LYS A 94 -12.75 34.89 -7.22
C LYS A 94 -14.21 35.31 -7.17
N LYS A 95 -15.01 35.04 -8.25
CA LYS A 95 -16.43 35.30 -8.30
C LYS A 95 -17.20 34.61 -7.16
N HIS A 96 -16.81 33.37 -6.85
CA HIS A 96 -17.40 32.56 -5.77
C HIS A 96 -16.72 32.77 -4.40
N LYS A 97 -15.74 33.70 -4.30
CA LYS A 97 -14.97 33.99 -3.07
C LYS A 97 -14.30 32.78 -2.49
N ILE A 98 -13.68 31.98 -3.36
CA ILE A 98 -12.92 30.78 -3.02
C ILE A 98 -11.45 31.18 -2.95
N ASP A 99 -10.80 30.93 -1.80
CA ASP A 99 -9.45 31.37 -1.55
C ASP A 99 -8.37 30.39 -2.09
N ASN A 100 -8.79 29.23 -2.61
CA ASN A 100 -7.88 28.24 -3.21
C ASN A 100 -7.30 28.75 -4.52
N THR A 101 -6.07 28.37 -4.81
CA THR A 101 -5.40 28.66 -6.07
C THR A 101 -5.99 27.79 -7.19
N SER A 102 -6.04 28.33 -8.42
CA SER A 102 -6.47 27.58 -9.62
C SER A 102 -5.78 26.22 -9.75
N LEU A 103 -4.45 26.16 -9.51
CA LEU A 103 -3.67 24.95 -9.59
C LEU A 103 -4.00 23.93 -8.47
N GLU A 104 -4.27 24.39 -7.25
CA GLU A 104 -4.69 23.51 -6.14
C GLU A 104 -6.04 22.86 -6.45
N VAL A 105 -7.02 23.65 -6.92
CA VAL A 105 -8.33 23.14 -7.32
C VAL A 105 -8.17 22.15 -8.46
N ALA A 106 -7.47 22.50 -9.53
CA ALA A 106 -7.28 21.67 -10.71
C ALA A 106 -6.58 20.34 -10.40
N SER A 107 -5.58 20.34 -9.49
CA SER A 107 -4.88 19.13 -9.08
C SER A 107 -5.74 18.15 -8.26
N ALA A 108 -6.78 18.68 -7.62
CA ALA A 108 -7.73 17.92 -6.80
C ALA A 108 -8.98 17.48 -7.57
N LEU A 109 -9.13 17.96 -8.83
CA LEU A 109 -10.21 17.57 -9.73
C LEU A 109 -9.89 16.24 -10.45
N SER A 110 -10.94 15.45 -10.63
CA SER A 110 -10.93 14.26 -11.48
C SER A 110 -12.22 14.24 -12.33
N PHE A 111 -12.05 13.96 -13.61
CA PHE A 111 -13.14 13.88 -14.57
C PHE A 111 -13.24 12.45 -15.10
N GLU A 112 -14.42 11.87 -15.02
CA GLU A 112 -14.72 10.53 -15.50
C GLU A 112 -15.88 10.57 -16.47
N SER A 113 -15.64 10.21 -17.73
CA SER A 113 -16.70 10.02 -18.71
C SER A 113 -17.37 8.66 -18.48
N SER A 114 -18.69 8.64 -18.40
CA SER A 114 -19.45 7.39 -18.32
C SER A 114 -19.46 6.70 -19.69
N ALA A 115 -19.16 5.40 -19.70
CA ALA A 115 -19.15 4.63 -20.94
C ALA A 115 -20.51 4.68 -21.64
N ASN A 116 -20.50 4.92 -22.95
CA ASN A 116 -21.68 4.94 -23.82
C ASN A 116 -22.76 5.96 -23.46
N THR A 117 -22.43 7.01 -22.69
CA THR A 117 -23.33 8.08 -22.35
C THR A 117 -22.64 9.43 -22.39
N PRO A 118 -23.30 10.52 -22.75
CA PRO A 118 -22.74 11.87 -22.70
C PRO A 118 -22.77 12.45 -21.26
N ILE A 119 -22.55 11.61 -20.25
CA ILE A 119 -22.51 11.97 -18.84
C ILE A 119 -21.08 11.99 -18.35
N VAL A 120 -20.73 13.09 -17.70
CA VAL A 120 -19.42 13.26 -17.06
C VAL A 120 -19.62 13.37 -15.56
N ASN A 121 -18.90 12.54 -14.83
CA ASN A 121 -18.78 12.65 -13.38
C ASN A 121 -17.55 13.50 -13.07
N ILE A 122 -17.74 14.51 -12.24
CA ILE A 122 -16.68 15.41 -11.81
C ILE A 122 -16.51 15.19 -10.30
N TYR A 123 -15.29 14.92 -9.88
CA TYR A 123 -14.94 14.73 -8.48
C TYR A 123 -13.92 15.80 -8.07
N TYR A 124 -14.14 16.36 -6.88
CA TYR A 124 -13.19 17.23 -6.23
C TYR A 124 -12.85 16.66 -4.86
N SER A 125 -11.58 16.39 -4.60
CA SER A 125 -11.12 15.76 -3.35
C SER A 125 -10.26 16.71 -2.54
N SER A 126 -10.56 16.86 -1.23
CA SER A 126 -9.81 17.72 -0.32
C SER A 126 -9.71 17.08 1.07
N TYR A 127 -8.78 17.57 1.87
CA TYR A 127 -8.69 17.21 3.31
C TYR A 127 -9.55 18.13 4.19
N THR A 128 -10.16 19.16 3.62
CA THR A 128 -11.08 20.08 4.30
C THR A 128 -12.43 20.08 3.57
N ASP A 129 -13.50 20.21 4.32
CA ASP A 129 -14.87 20.29 3.79
C ASP A 129 -15.28 21.71 3.41
N TYR A 130 -14.41 22.70 3.73
CA TYR A 130 -14.72 24.12 3.52
C TYR A 130 -14.94 24.44 2.05
N LYS A 131 -16.11 24.96 1.73
CA LYS A 131 -16.53 25.41 0.39
C LYS A 131 -16.34 24.39 -0.75
N MET A 132 -16.32 23.10 -0.46
CA MET A 132 -16.10 22.09 -1.49
C MET A 132 -17.21 22.05 -2.53
N ALA A 133 -18.47 22.18 -2.08
CA ALA A 133 -19.61 22.18 -3.00
C ALA A 133 -19.55 23.41 -3.92
N GLU A 134 -19.34 24.61 -3.34
CA GLU A 134 -19.23 25.85 -4.11
C GLU A 134 -18.04 25.82 -5.09
N THR A 135 -16.91 25.18 -4.69
CA THR A 135 -15.76 25.03 -5.59
C THR A 135 -16.10 24.13 -6.78
N LEU A 136 -16.78 23.02 -6.53
CA LEU A 136 -17.17 22.10 -7.60
C LEU A 136 -18.24 22.71 -8.51
N ASP A 137 -19.20 23.43 -7.95
CA ASP A 137 -20.24 24.15 -8.73
C ASP A 137 -19.60 25.23 -9.60
N ALA A 138 -18.60 25.99 -9.10
CA ALA A 138 -17.85 26.95 -9.87
C ALA A 138 -17.10 26.29 -11.06
N VAL A 139 -16.50 25.12 -10.85
CA VAL A 139 -15.86 24.36 -11.94
C VAL A 139 -16.88 23.87 -12.96
N CYS A 140 -18.05 23.41 -12.51
CA CYS A 140 -19.14 23.01 -13.39
C CYS A 140 -19.63 24.19 -14.24
N GLU A 141 -19.75 25.41 -13.67
CA GLU A 141 -20.11 26.62 -14.39
C GLU A 141 -19.14 26.90 -15.55
N VAL A 142 -17.82 26.88 -15.29
CA VAL A 142 -16.79 27.04 -16.33
C VAL A 142 -16.88 25.96 -17.40
N LEU A 143 -17.11 24.71 -16.99
CA LEU A 143 -17.25 23.59 -17.94
C LEU A 143 -18.45 23.81 -18.85
N LEU A 144 -19.62 24.16 -18.30
CA LEU A 144 -20.84 24.41 -19.07
C LEU A 144 -20.67 25.56 -20.06
N ASP A 145 -20.04 26.67 -19.62
CA ASP A 145 -19.77 27.82 -20.48
C ASP A 145 -18.84 27.46 -21.64
N LYS A 146 -17.77 26.68 -21.37
CA LYS A 146 -16.84 26.22 -22.41
C LYS A 146 -17.48 25.22 -23.37
N VAL A 147 -18.33 24.33 -22.87
CA VAL A 147 -19.12 23.45 -23.75
C VAL A 147 -20.01 24.26 -24.70
N LYS A 148 -20.75 25.23 -24.19
CA LYS A 148 -21.63 26.10 -25.02
C LYS A 148 -20.83 26.91 -26.03
N GLU A 149 -19.63 27.37 -25.65
CA GLU A 149 -18.74 28.13 -26.57
C GLU A 149 -18.26 27.29 -27.74
N ILE A 150 -17.86 26.02 -27.47
CA ILE A 150 -17.24 25.12 -28.47
C ILE A 150 -18.31 24.32 -29.23
N MET A 151 -19.41 23.99 -28.55
CA MET A 151 -20.52 23.20 -29.08
C MET A 151 -21.85 23.96 -28.97
N PRO A 152 -22.09 24.98 -29.78
CA PRO A 152 -23.29 25.82 -29.65
C PRO A 152 -24.61 25.07 -29.87
N THR A 153 -24.55 23.91 -30.51
CA THR A 153 -25.75 23.07 -30.76
C THR A 153 -26.14 22.20 -29.57
N THR A 154 -25.27 22.09 -28.56
CA THR A 154 -25.55 21.32 -27.34
C THR A 154 -26.12 22.24 -26.25
N ASN A 155 -26.95 21.66 -25.38
CA ASN A 155 -27.46 22.34 -24.19
C ASN A 155 -27.08 21.54 -22.94
N PRO A 156 -25.81 21.64 -22.50
CA PRO A 156 -25.35 20.86 -21.36
C PRO A 156 -26.07 21.27 -20.08
N THR A 157 -26.34 20.29 -19.22
CA THR A 157 -27.14 20.49 -18.01
C THR A 157 -26.52 19.77 -16.83
N ILE A 158 -26.58 20.36 -15.63
CA ILE A 158 -26.19 19.71 -14.38
C ILE A 158 -27.29 18.71 -13.99
N LEU A 159 -26.94 17.41 -13.97
CA LEU A 159 -27.85 16.35 -13.53
C LEU A 159 -27.92 16.20 -12.02
N SER A 160 -26.83 16.48 -11.36
CA SER A 160 -26.71 16.42 -9.90
C SER A 160 -25.76 17.50 -9.43
N GLU A 161 -26.27 18.37 -8.58
CA GLU A 161 -25.48 19.39 -7.88
C GLU A 161 -24.40 18.74 -7.01
N ALA A 162 -23.39 19.52 -6.63
CA ALA A 162 -22.27 19.06 -5.84
C ALA A 162 -22.71 18.46 -4.50
N LYS A 163 -22.43 17.19 -4.29
CA LYS A 163 -22.68 16.49 -3.04
C LYS A 163 -21.35 16.15 -2.38
N VAL A 164 -21.15 16.63 -1.16
CA VAL A 164 -19.97 16.34 -0.37
C VAL A 164 -20.18 15.07 0.44
N VAL A 165 -19.26 14.13 0.31
CA VAL A 165 -19.23 12.87 1.06
C VAL A 165 -17.90 12.76 1.79
N THR A 166 -17.95 12.41 3.06
CA THR A 166 -16.74 12.11 3.83
C THR A 166 -16.27 10.70 3.53
N ILE A 167 -15.05 10.58 3.03
CA ILE A 167 -14.40 9.29 2.76
C ILE A 167 -13.50 8.95 3.93
N TYR A 168 -13.90 7.94 4.71
CA TYR A 168 -13.05 7.41 5.77
C TYR A 168 -12.03 6.43 5.17
N PRO A 169 -10.73 6.63 5.44
CA PRO A 169 -9.71 5.68 4.98
C PRO A 169 -9.98 4.30 5.58
N ASN A 170 -9.89 3.30 4.72
CA ASN A 170 -10.06 1.91 5.17
C ASN A 170 -8.83 1.48 5.99
N LYS A 171 -8.96 1.60 7.33
CA LYS A 171 -7.88 1.35 8.29
C LYS A 171 -7.46 -0.12 8.38
N THR A 172 -8.22 -1.04 7.83
CA THR A 172 -7.97 -2.49 7.93
C THR A 172 -7.19 -3.03 6.74
N LYS A 173 -7.35 -2.49 5.53
CA LYS A 173 -6.71 -3.01 4.31
C LYS A 173 -5.17 -2.98 4.39
N LEU A 174 -4.60 -1.86 4.78
CA LEU A 174 -3.14 -1.69 4.80
C LEU A 174 -2.42 -2.62 5.79
N PRO A 175 -2.89 -2.80 7.06
CA PRO A 175 -2.31 -3.78 7.98
C PRO A 175 -2.39 -5.22 7.49
N ILE A 176 -3.49 -5.61 6.84
CA ILE A 176 -3.64 -6.97 6.29
C ILE A 176 -2.62 -7.22 5.18
N ILE A 177 -2.44 -6.26 4.27
CA ILE A 177 -1.42 -6.35 3.21
C ILE A 177 -0.01 -6.40 3.82
N ALA A 178 0.26 -5.53 4.81
CA ALA A 178 1.55 -5.50 5.49
C ALA A 178 1.87 -6.80 6.24
N PHE A 179 0.86 -7.45 6.82
CA PHE A 179 0.98 -8.78 7.43
C PHE A 179 1.41 -9.82 6.39
N GLY A 180 0.75 -9.88 5.24
CA GLY A 180 1.12 -10.80 4.15
C GLY A 180 2.55 -10.55 3.63
N VAL A 181 2.90 -9.29 3.38
CA VAL A 181 4.26 -8.90 2.96
C VAL A 181 5.28 -9.25 4.04
N GLY A 182 4.96 -9.06 5.32
CA GLY A 182 5.81 -9.43 6.45
C GLY A 182 6.15 -10.92 6.48
N ILE A 183 5.18 -11.78 6.21
CA ILE A 183 5.40 -13.24 6.11
C ILE A 183 6.35 -13.56 4.95
N ILE A 184 6.12 -13.01 3.78
CA ILE A 184 6.96 -13.25 2.58
C ILE A 184 8.40 -12.81 2.84
N LEU A 185 8.59 -11.61 3.40
CA LEU A 185 9.91 -11.09 3.74
C LEU A 185 10.62 -11.94 4.79
N SER A 186 9.88 -12.43 5.81
CA SER A 186 10.47 -13.27 6.85
C SER A 186 10.94 -14.62 6.32
N ILE A 187 10.17 -15.22 5.41
CA ILE A 187 10.56 -16.46 4.72
C ILE A 187 11.82 -16.23 3.89
N GLY A 188 11.85 -15.16 3.10
CA GLY A 188 13.02 -14.79 2.32
C GLY A 188 14.27 -14.59 3.18
N LEU A 189 14.13 -13.89 4.31
CA LEU A 189 15.23 -13.67 5.25
C LEU A 189 15.74 -14.97 5.89
N ILE A 190 14.84 -15.89 6.25
CA ILE A 190 15.21 -17.20 6.80
C ILE A 190 16.04 -17.99 5.79
N LEU A 191 15.65 -18.01 4.51
CA LEU A 191 16.40 -18.69 3.46
C LEU A 191 17.79 -18.06 3.24
N VAL A 192 17.89 -16.73 3.28
CA VAL A 192 19.17 -16.04 3.20
C VAL A 192 20.05 -16.36 4.40
N LEU A 193 19.50 -16.32 5.61
CA LEU A 193 20.22 -16.66 6.84
C LEU A 193 20.65 -18.14 6.89
N ASP A 194 19.90 -19.02 6.25
CA ASP A 194 20.27 -20.42 6.12
C ASP A 194 21.37 -20.63 5.08
N TYR A 195 21.30 -19.92 3.97
CA TYR A 195 22.37 -19.93 2.95
C TYR A 195 23.71 -19.42 3.49
N LEU A 196 23.67 -18.45 4.41
CA LEU A 196 24.86 -17.90 5.07
C LEU A 196 25.34 -18.77 6.26
N ASP A 197 24.48 -19.67 6.77
CA ASP A 197 24.84 -20.58 7.88
C ASP A 197 25.59 -21.79 7.34
N THR A 198 26.91 -21.73 7.40
CA THR A 198 27.82 -22.83 6.96
C THR A 198 27.95 -23.99 7.96
N ARG A 199 27.14 -24.00 9.03
CA ARG A 199 27.19 -25.06 10.03
C ARG A 199 26.55 -26.34 9.53
N ILE A 200 27.27 -27.44 9.59
CA ILE A 200 26.77 -28.79 9.26
C ILE A 200 25.83 -29.22 10.40
N ILE A 201 24.52 -29.24 10.14
CA ILE A 201 23.50 -29.54 11.16
C ILE A 201 23.04 -30.99 11.08
N SER A 202 23.24 -31.69 9.95
CA SER A 202 22.72 -33.03 9.71
C SER A 202 23.81 -34.01 9.29
N LYS A 203 23.69 -35.27 9.77
CA LYS A 203 24.52 -36.41 9.30
C LYS A 203 24.46 -36.54 7.78
N LYS A 204 23.30 -36.40 7.18
CA LYS A 204 23.10 -36.47 5.72
C LYS A 204 23.88 -35.40 4.95
N GLN A 205 24.05 -34.21 5.53
CA GLN A 205 24.88 -33.14 4.93
C GLN A 205 26.36 -33.49 5.00
N LEU A 206 26.80 -34.10 6.10
CA LEU A 206 28.19 -34.55 6.27
C LEU A 206 28.53 -35.66 5.26
N GLU A 207 27.66 -36.65 5.06
CA GLU A 207 27.80 -37.72 4.08
C GLU A 207 27.84 -37.26 2.63
N LYS A 208 27.14 -36.15 2.31
CA LYS A 208 27.20 -35.53 0.97
C LYS A 208 28.49 -34.76 0.69
N ILE A 209 29.17 -34.26 1.73
CA ILE A 209 30.37 -33.43 1.60
C ILE A 209 31.64 -34.28 1.68
N VAL A 210 31.60 -35.31 2.48
CA VAL A 210 32.80 -36.17 2.72
C VAL A 210 32.55 -37.55 2.13
N PRO A 211 33.38 -38.03 1.19
CA PRO A 211 33.21 -39.32 0.51
C PRO A 211 33.56 -40.52 1.39
N VAL A 212 33.32 -40.46 2.68
CA VAL A 212 33.54 -41.53 3.66
C VAL A 212 32.31 -41.73 4.53
N PRO A 213 31.93 -43.00 4.82
CA PRO A 213 30.76 -43.29 5.64
C PRO A 213 30.97 -42.79 7.08
N VAL A 214 29.96 -42.09 7.62
CA VAL A 214 29.95 -41.62 9.01
C VAL A 214 29.67 -42.81 9.93
N LEU A 215 30.69 -43.31 10.60
CA LEU A 215 30.63 -44.51 11.43
C LEU A 215 29.90 -44.31 12.77
N GLY A 216 29.69 -43.05 13.20
CA GLY A 216 28.97 -42.78 14.43
C GLY A 216 28.95 -41.29 14.80
N CYS A 217 28.05 -40.90 15.69
CA CYS A 217 28.02 -39.60 16.33
C CYS A 217 28.17 -39.76 17.83
N ILE A 218 29.03 -38.99 18.44
CA ILE A 218 29.14 -38.91 19.91
C ILE A 218 28.15 -37.81 20.35
N PRO A 219 27.04 -38.15 21.03
CA PRO A 219 26.14 -37.12 21.53
C PRO A 219 26.86 -36.35 22.66
N VAL A 220 26.97 -35.03 22.52
CA VAL A 220 27.38 -34.17 23.62
C VAL A 220 26.16 -33.92 24.50
N GLU A 221 26.15 -34.55 25.67
CA GLU A 221 25.15 -34.28 26.70
C GLU A 221 25.43 -32.92 27.37
N GLU A 222 24.92 -31.86 26.78
CA GLU A 222 25.11 -30.46 27.21
C GLU A 222 24.62 -30.23 28.67
N LYS A 223 23.77 -31.09 29.19
CA LYS A 223 23.22 -31.00 30.56
C LYS A 223 24.19 -31.48 31.63
N GLU A 224 25.02 -32.50 31.37
CA GLU A 224 25.99 -32.99 32.32
C GLU A 224 27.20 -32.07 32.41
N PHE A 225 27.73 -31.62 31.29
CA PHE A 225 28.86 -30.68 31.23
C PHE A 225 28.63 -29.41 32.02
N ARG A 226 27.40 -28.84 31.98
CA ARG A 226 27.03 -27.66 32.79
C ARG A 226 26.93 -27.97 34.28
N LYS A 227 26.58 -29.18 34.65
CA LYS A 227 26.54 -29.60 36.07
C LYS A 227 27.92 -29.81 36.63
N GLU A 228 28.81 -30.43 35.87
CA GLU A 228 30.21 -30.64 36.29
C GLU A 228 30.97 -29.32 36.43
N VAL A 229 30.85 -28.42 35.45
CA VAL A 229 31.51 -27.10 35.52
C VAL A 229 30.99 -26.28 36.73
N LYS A 230 29.70 -26.34 37.04
CA LYS A 230 29.15 -25.68 38.27
C LYS A 230 29.66 -26.35 39.56
N ASN A 231 29.82 -27.67 39.58
CA ASN A 231 30.29 -28.35 40.76
C ASN A 231 31.79 -28.09 41.02
N VAL A 232 32.62 -28.05 39.97
CA VAL A 232 34.04 -27.70 40.06
C VAL A 232 34.22 -26.25 40.54
N SER A 233 33.46 -25.30 39.97
CA SER A 233 33.48 -23.90 40.39
C SER A 233 33.04 -23.69 41.85
N ASN A 234 32.05 -24.45 42.32
CA ASN A 234 31.63 -24.39 43.74
C ASN A 234 32.64 -25.02 44.70
N GLN A 235 33.35 -26.08 44.29
CA GLN A 235 34.41 -26.67 45.11
C GLN A 235 35.63 -25.76 45.24
N GLU A 236 35.99 -25.06 44.18
CA GLU A 236 37.09 -24.09 44.17
C GLU A 236 36.82 -22.89 45.08
N ASN A 237 35.60 -22.34 45.06
CA ASN A 237 35.19 -21.27 45.95
C ASN A 237 35.12 -21.70 47.43
N THR A 238 34.78 -22.96 47.71
CA THR A 238 34.76 -23.49 49.08
C THR A 238 36.16 -23.67 49.65
N LYS A 239 37.13 -24.10 48.83
CA LYS A 239 38.55 -24.23 49.27
C LYS A 239 39.20 -22.88 49.53
N VAL A 240 38.90 -21.87 48.76
CA VAL A 240 39.42 -20.50 48.95
C VAL A 240 38.88 -19.86 50.23
N SER A 241 37.61 -20.17 50.59
CA SER A 241 37.00 -19.67 51.82
C SER A 241 37.55 -20.27 53.12
N ILE A 242 38.10 -21.50 53.06
CA ILE A 242 38.65 -22.19 54.25
C ILE A 242 40.12 -21.80 54.45
N SER A 243 40.86 -21.38 53.41
CA SER A 243 42.26 -20.96 53.51
C SER A 243 42.44 -19.51 53.98
N GLY A 244 41.38 -18.74 54.12
CA GLY A 244 41.42 -17.32 54.55
C GLY A 244 41.05 -17.07 56.03
N SER A 245 40.93 -18.14 56.87
CA SER A 245 40.58 -18.03 58.31
C SER A 245 41.57 -18.76 59.22
N ILE A 246 42.88 -18.50 59.02
CA ILE A 246 43.91 -18.80 60.02
C ILE A 246 44.78 -17.55 60.20
#